data_4e210a63e19b4f0d97c2b5eb61b31faa
#
_entry.id   4e210a63e19b4f0d97c2b5eb61b31faa
#
_cell.length_a   1.000
_cell.length_b   1.000
_cell.length_c   1.000
_cell.angle_alpha   90.00
_cell.angle_beta   90.00
_cell.angle_gamma   90.00
#
_symmetry.space_group_name_H-M   'P 1'
#
loop_
_entity.id
_entity.type
_entity.pdbx_description
1 polymer ?
#
loop_
_entity_poly.entity_id
_entity_poly.type
_entity_poly.pdbx_seq_one_letter_code
_entity_poly.pdbx_strand_id
1 'polypeptide(L)'
;IELDVQLTKDGIPVVIHDETIDRVTEKKGWVKDYTLKELKELTVLKNKFPEYSAAKIPTLEEVLDAVKASGIQVNIELKTGIYWYPEIEQKVADLVKKAGMEERVIYSSFNHYSIQQMKKIVPEAETAYLYSDVILNVAEYAKNTKVDGLHPAVYHVKMADFLKEYLGSNLNVRVWTVNEKADMKWLIDAEVTAIITNYPDMAVQIKKEAEA
;
A
#
# COMPACT_ATOMS: atom_id res chain seq x y z
N ILE A 1 -1.84 -8.66 -0.16
CA ILE A 1 -0.54 -7.98 -0.38
C ILE A 1 -0.71 -6.47 -0.41
N GLU A 2 0.35 -5.74 -0.08
CA GLU A 2 0.42 -4.29 -0.21
C GLU A 2 1.49 -3.95 -1.27
N LEU A 3 1.25 -2.89 -2.04
CA LEU A 3 2.15 -2.40 -3.06
C LEU A 3 1.97 -0.89 -3.31
N ASP A 4 3.04 -0.25 -3.80
CA ASP A 4 3.12 1.18 -4.06
C ASP A 4 3.09 1.48 -5.56
N VAL A 5 2.25 2.42 -5.98
CA VAL A 5 2.10 2.79 -7.38
C VAL A 5 2.52 4.21 -7.64
N GLN A 6 3.33 4.37 -8.67
CA GLN A 6 3.77 5.65 -9.22
C GLN A 6 3.57 5.67 -10.75
N LEU A 7 3.66 6.82 -11.40
CA LEU A 7 3.62 6.90 -12.86
C LEU A 7 5.01 7.15 -13.45
N THR A 8 5.27 6.50 -14.56
CA THR A 8 6.40 6.81 -15.45
C THR A 8 6.20 8.16 -16.14
N LYS A 9 7.23 8.66 -16.81
CA LYS A 9 7.18 9.87 -17.65
C LYS A 9 6.09 9.81 -18.74
N ASP A 10 5.87 8.64 -19.30
CA ASP A 10 4.83 8.37 -20.30
C ASP A 10 3.49 7.94 -19.67
N GLY A 11 3.35 8.09 -18.35
CA GLY A 11 2.09 7.96 -17.62
C GLY A 11 1.61 6.53 -17.41
N ILE A 12 2.52 5.57 -17.38
CA ILE A 12 2.19 4.15 -17.12
C ILE A 12 2.33 3.86 -15.62
N PRO A 13 1.33 3.26 -14.95
CA PRO A 13 1.44 2.85 -13.55
C PRO A 13 2.45 1.73 -13.37
N VAL A 14 3.46 1.95 -12.53
CA VAL A 14 4.51 0.99 -12.15
C VAL A 14 4.52 0.78 -10.66
N VAL A 15 4.98 -0.40 -10.23
CA VAL A 15 5.03 -0.77 -8.81
C VAL A 15 6.45 -0.59 -8.30
N ILE A 16 6.64 0.44 -7.49
CA ILE A 16 7.91 0.80 -6.87
C ILE A 16 7.66 1.72 -5.67
N HIS A 17 8.31 1.43 -4.53
CA HIS A 17 8.11 2.16 -3.29
C HIS A 17 8.65 3.60 -3.33
N ASP A 18 9.95 3.77 -3.60
CA ASP A 18 10.60 5.08 -3.52
C ASP A 18 10.26 5.93 -4.75
N GLU A 19 10.21 7.24 -4.60
CA GLU A 19 10.03 8.19 -5.70
C GLU A 19 11.21 8.19 -6.67
N THR A 20 12.36 7.65 -6.22
CA THR A 20 13.56 7.49 -7.04
C THR A 20 13.92 6.02 -7.25
N ILE A 21 14.61 5.74 -8.34
CA ILE A 21 15.10 4.39 -8.66
C ILE A 21 16.42 4.01 -7.98
N ASP A 22 16.98 4.92 -7.19
CA ASP A 22 18.35 4.88 -6.64
C ASP A 22 18.61 3.66 -5.75
N ARG A 23 17.62 3.27 -4.93
CA ARG A 23 17.76 2.16 -3.99
C ARG A 23 17.68 0.79 -4.65
N VAL A 24 16.97 0.69 -5.75
CA VAL A 24 16.62 -0.60 -6.38
C VAL A 24 17.29 -0.83 -7.73
N THR A 25 17.99 0.15 -8.29
CA THR A 25 18.74 0.01 -9.55
C THR A 25 20.15 0.60 -9.46
N GLU A 26 20.95 0.40 -10.49
CA GLU A 26 22.29 1.00 -10.62
C GLU A 26 22.24 2.45 -11.09
N LYS A 27 21.09 2.93 -11.58
CA LYS A 27 20.89 4.32 -12.01
C LYS A 27 20.24 5.14 -10.90
N LYS A 28 20.23 6.45 -11.10
CA LYS A 28 19.68 7.44 -10.19
C LYS A 28 18.67 8.31 -10.90
N GLY A 29 17.69 8.80 -10.16
CA GLY A 29 16.70 9.75 -10.65
C GLY A 29 15.29 9.39 -10.27
N TRP A 30 14.37 10.28 -10.59
CA TRP A 30 12.96 10.12 -10.24
C TRP A 30 12.25 9.17 -11.20
N VAL A 31 11.37 8.33 -10.69
CA VAL A 31 10.51 7.42 -11.49
C VAL A 31 9.78 8.19 -12.60
N LYS A 32 9.22 9.35 -12.26
CA LYS A 32 8.46 10.22 -13.18
C LYS A 32 9.28 10.78 -14.36
N ASP A 33 10.61 10.69 -14.32
CA ASP A 33 11.49 11.23 -15.36
C ASP A 33 11.90 10.15 -16.38
N TYR A 34 11.56 8.87 -16.12
CA TYR A 34 11.82 7.72 -16.97
C TYR A 34 10.55 7.23 -17.66
N THR A 35 10.64 6.90 -18.95
CA THR A 35 9.60 6.16 -19.65
C THR A 35 9.57 4.70 -19.20
N LEU A 36 8.46 3.99 -19.43
CA LEU A 36 8.37 2.57 -19.13
C LEU A 36 9.49 1.78 -19.83
N LYS A 37 9.78 2.10 -21.09
CA LYS A 37 10.85 1.44 -21.83
C LYS A 37 12.19 1.57 -21.13
N GLU A 38 12.56 2.78 -20.71
CA GLU A 38 13.82 3.03 -19.98
C GLU A 38 13.87 2.29 -18.64
N LEU A 39 12.75 2.26 -17.87
CA LEU A 39 12.68 1.49 -16.62
C LEU A 39 12.82 -0.02 -16.84
N LYS A 40 12.24 -0.57 -17.91
CA LYS A 40 12.34 -1.99 -18.25
C LYS A 40 13.75 -2.42 -18.72
N GLU A 41 14.58 -1.49 -19.18
CA GLU A 41 15.99 -1.75 -19.48
C GLU A 41 16.85 -1.89 -18.21
N LEU A 42 16.41 -1.28 -17.08
CA LEU A 42 17.14 -1.35 -15.82
C LEU A 42 17.04 -2.75 -15.20
N THR A 43 18.08 -3.13 -14.49
CA THR A 43 18.09 -4.36 -13.69
C THR A 43 17.93 -4.00 -12.22
N VAL A 44 17.01 -4.66 -11.55
CA VAL A 44 16.88 -4.56 -10.10
C VAL A 44 18.11 -5.18 -9.45
N LEU A 45 18.61 -4.55 -8.39
CA LEU A 45 19.91 -4.77 -7.76
C LEU A 45 20.31 -6.25 -7.63
N LYS A 46 21.17 -6.72 -8.56
CA LYS A 46 21.79 -8.05 -8.55
C LYS A 46 22.56 -8.37 -7.27
N ASN A 47 23.17 -7.35 -6.69
CA ASN A 47 24.07 -7.51 -5.54
C ASN A 47 23.33 -7.78 -4.22
N LYS A 48 22.04 -7.42 -4.12
CA LYS A 48 21.25 -7.59 -2.92
C LYS A 48 20.42 -8.87 -2.95
N PHE A 49 19.98 -9.28 -4.14
CA PHE A 49 19.11 -10.44 -4.37
C PHE A 49 19.57 -11.16 -5.66
N PRO A 50 20.69 -11.91 -5.61
CA PRO A 50 21.24 -12.59 -6.79
C PRO A 50 20.26 -13.54 -7.48
N GLU A 51 19.38 -14.16 -6.69
CA GLU A 51 18.33 -15.06 -7.16
C GLU A 51 17.27 -14.37 -8.02
N TYR A 52 17.09 -13.06 -7.86
CA TYR A 52 16.15 -12.23 -8.63
C TYR A 52 16.85 -11.34 -9.67
N SER A 53 18.06 -11.71 -10.11
CA SER A 53 18.89 -10.91 -11.02
C SER A 53 18.23 -10.56 -12.36
N ALA A 54 17.16 -11.27 -12.76
CA ALA A 54 16.36 -10.97 -13.93
C ALA A 54 15.13 -10.09 -13.65
N ALA A 55 14.88 -9.74 -12.38
CA ALA A 55 13.71 -8.95 -12.01
C ALA A 55 13.79 -7.54 -12.62
N LYS A 56 12.63 -7.05 -13.01
CA LYS A 56 12.41 -5.69 -13.55
C LYS A 56 11.40 -4.98 -12.68
N ILE A 57 11.38 -3.64 -12.74
CA ILE A 57 10.28 -2.86 -12.15
C ILE A 57 8.99 -3.25 -12.90
N PRO A 58 8.00 -3.84 -12.23
CA PRO A 58 6.77 -4.27 -12.90
C PRO A 58 5.81 -3.10 -13.12
N THR A 59 4.95 -3.21 -14.12
CA THR A 59 3.76 -2.37 -14.22
C THR A 59 2.70 -2.87 -13.24
N LEU A 60 1.75 -2.00 -12.87
CA LEU A 60 0.60 -2.43 -12.08
C LEU A 60 -0.21 -3.51 -12.80
N GLU A 61 -0.37 -3.41 -14.12
CA GLU A 61 -1.08 -4.42 -14.92
C GLU A 61 -0.42 -5.80 -14.80
N GLU A 62 0.91 -5.88 -14.92
CA GLU A 62 1.66 -7.14 -14.75
C GLU A 62 1.45 -7.74 -13.34
N VAL A 63 1.41 -6.92 -12.30
CA VAL A 63 1.17 -7.41 -10.93
C VAL A 63 -0.27 -7.89 -10.75
N LEU A 64 -1.26 -7.11 -11.20
CA LEU A 64 -2.67 -7.52 -11.14
C LEU A 64 -2.91 -8.84 -11.90
N ASP A 65 -2.34 -8.98 -13.09
CA ASP A 65 -2.41 -10.22 -13.87
C ASP A 65 -1.81 -11.42 -13.15
N ALA A 66 -0.70 -11.22 -12.44
CA ALA A 66 -0.05 -12.28 -11.68
C ALA A 66 -0.88 -12.77 -10.48
N VAL A 67 -1.66 -11.87 -9.84
CA VAL A 67 -2.37 -12.19 -8.60
C VAL A 67 -3.88 -12.42 -8.78
N LYS A 68 -4.47 -12.03 -9.91
CA LYS A 68 -5.93 -12.12 -10.12
C LYS A 68 -6.53 -13.52 -9.88
N ALA A 69 -5.80 -14.58 -10.22
CA ALA A 69 -6.26 -15.95 -10.04
C ALA A 69 -6.07 -16.50 -8.60
N SER A 70 -5.32 -15.81 -7.75
CA SER A 70 -4.94 -16.30 -6.41
C SER A 70 -6.02 -16.09 -5.33
N GLY A 71 -7.01 -15.23 -5.58
CA GLY A 71 -7.97 -14.80 -4.56
C GLY A 71 -7.41 -13.80 -3.53
N ILE A 72 -6.17 -13.38 -3.64
CA ILE A 72 -5.51 -12.44 -2.72
C ILE A 72 -6.14 -11.05 -2.84
N GLN A 73 -6.33 -10.38 -1.70
CA GLN A 73 -6.67 -8.96 -1.61
C GLN A 73 -5.41 -8.11 -1.80
N VAL A 74 -5.54 -7.00 -2.50
CA VAL A 74 -4.43 -6.07 -2.81
C VAL A 74 -4.71 -4.70 -2.22
N ASN A 75 -3.81 -4.20 -1.37
CA ASN A 75 -3.80 -2.81 -0.94
C ASN A 75 -2.87 -2.03 -1.87
N ILE A 76 -3.40 -1.09 -2.61
CA ILE A 76 -2.65 -0.22 -3.52
C ILE A 76 -2.43 1.13 -2.85
N GLU A 77 -1.18 1.42 -2.49
CA GLU A 77 -0.80 2.77 -2.09
C GLU A 77 -0.56 3.64 -3.32
N LEU A 78 -1.27 4.76 -3.40
CA LEU A 78 -1.01 5.81 -4.39
C LEU A 78 0.08 6.75 -3.85
N LYS A 79 1.28 6.69 -4.44
CA LYS A 79 2.46 7.49 -4.04
C LYS A 79 2.35 8.94 -4.54
N THR A 80 1.40 9.68 -3.99
CA THR A 80 1.08 11.07 -4.38
C THR A 80 1.43 12.10 -3.32
N GLY A 81 2.13 11.68 -2.25
CA GLY A 81 2.47 12.57 -1.13
C GLY A 81 3.61 13.55 -1.43
N ILE A 82 4.56 13.18 -2.31
CA ILE A 82 5.70 14.02 -2.70
C ILE A 82 5.51 14.61 -4.10
N TYR A 83 5.04 13.80 -5.03
CA TYR A 83 4.70 14.24 -6.38
C TYR A 83 3.29 13.75 -6.72
N TRP A 84 2.37 14.67 -6.97
CA TRP A 84 1.01 14.32 -7.34
C TRP A 84 0.92 14.09 -8.85
N TYR A 85 0.95 12.84 -9.22
CA TYR A 85 0.90 12.41 -10.61
C TYR A 85 -0.46 12.72 -11.24
N PRO A 86 -0.51 13.41 -12.38
CA PRO A 86 -1.79 13.67 -13.05
C PRO A 86 -2.53 12.37 -13.39
N GLU A 87 -3.81 12.31 -13.03
CA GLU A 87 -4.73 11.22 -13.37
C GLU A 87 -4.32 9.82 -12.83
N ILE A 88 -3.42 9.73 -11.86
CA ILE A 88 -3.00 8.42 -11.32
C ILE A 88 -4.19 7.64 -10.77
N GLU A 89 -5.11 8.31 -10.09
CA GLU A 89 -6.29 7.72 -9.49
C GLU A 89 -7.16 7.04 -10.56
N GLN A 90 -7.44 7.74 -11.66
CA GLN A 90 -8.25 7.21 -12.76
C GLN A 90 -7.54 6.04 -13.44
N LYS A 91 -6.25 6.18 -13.75
CA LYS A 91 -5.46 5.13 -14.41
C LYS A 91 -5.39 3.85 -13.60
N VAL A 92 -5.21 3.97 -12.28
CA VAL A 92 -5.16 2.81 -11.39
C VAL A 92 -6.54 2.16 -11.29
N ALA A 93 -7.62 2.94 -11.14
CA ALA A 93 -8.99 2.42 -11.12
C ALA A 93 -9.34 1.67 -12.41
N ASP A 94 -8.96 2.22 -13.58
CA ASP A 94 -9.20 1.60 -14.89
C ASP A 94 -8.47 0.24 -15.02
N LEU A 95 -7.24 0.13 -14.54
CA LEU A 95 -6.48 -1.14 -14.55
C LEU A 95 -7.10 -2.18 -13.61
N VAL A 96 -7.51 -1.78 -12.41
CA VAL A 96 -8.18 -2.67 -11.47
C VAL A 96 -9.49 -3.20 -12.05
N LYS A 97 -10.30 -2.33 -12.66
CA LYS A 97 -11.53 -2.69 -13.37
C LYS A 97 -11.25 -3.64 -14.54
N LYS A 98 -10.24 -3.33 -15.35
CA LYS A 98 -9.81 -4.20 -16.48
C LYS A 98 -9.41 -5.59 -15.99
N ALA A 99 -8.77 -5.69 -14.83
CA ALA A 99 -8.39 -6.96 -14.22
C ALA A 99 -9.57 -7.73 -13.58
N GLY A 100 -10.74 -7.09 -13.39
CA GLY A 100 -11.90 -7.66 -12.67
C GLY A 100 -11.63 -7.87 -11.19
N MET A 101 -10.90 -6.93 -10.55
CA MET A 101 -10.44 -7.07 -9.17
C MET A 101 -11.04 -6.02 -8.22
N GLU A 102 -12.09 -5.31 -8.63
CA GLU A 102 -12.68 -4.18 -7.89
C GLU A 102 -13.04 -4.54 -6.45
N GLU A 103 -13.59 -5.74 -6.21
CA GLU A 103 -14.00 -6.21 -4.88
C GLU A 103 -12.82 -6.66 -3.99
N ARG A 104 -11.60 -6.71 -4.53
CA ARG A 104 -10.42 -7.21 -3.84
C ARG A 104 -9.30 -6.19 -3.71
N VAL A 105 -9.56 -4.95 -4.08
CA VAL A 105 -8.59 -3.87 -4.00
C VAL A 105 -9.01 -2.85 -2.95
N ILE A 106 -8.04 -2.46 -2.12
CA ILE A 106 -8.12 -1.35 -1.18
C ILE A 106 -7.21 -0.26 -1.72
N TYR A 107 -7.66 0.99 -1.69
CA TYR A 107 -6.82 2.13 -2.08
C TYR A 107 -6.39 2.91 -0.84
N SER A 108 -5.10 3.15 -0.73
CA SER A 108 -4.54 3.93 0.38
C SER A 108 -3.57 5.00 -0.12
N SER A 109 -3.37 6.04 0.65
CA SER A 109 -2.38 7.10 0.37
C SER A 109 -2.11 7.95 1.60
N PHE A 110 -0.89 8.48 1.69
CA PHE A 110 -0.55 9.60 2.58
C PHE A 110 -1.13 10.94 2.08
N ASN A 111 -1.43 11.05 0.78
CA ASN A 111 -2.16 12.18 0.23
C ASN A 111 -3.67 11.93 0.36
N HIS A 112 -4.27 12.45 1.41
CA HIS A 112 -5.70 12.26 1.67
C HIS A 112 -6.60 12.87 0.58
N TYR A 113 -6.14 13.87 -0.17
CA TYR A 113 -6.87 14.37 -1.34
C TYR A 113 -6.93 13.34 -2.46
N SER A 114 -5.87 12.53 -2.66
CA SER A 114 -5.86 11.43 -3.63
C SER A 114 -6.92 10.38 -3.27
N ILE A 115 -7.07 10.05 -1.99
CA ILE A 115 -8.13 9.16 -1.51
C ILE A 115 -9.53 9.74 -1.74
N GLN A 116 -9.71 11.04 -1.53
CA GLN A 116 -10.97 11.69 -1.84
C GLN A 116 -11.29 11.70 -3.35
N GLN A 117 -10.28 11.74 -4.21
CA GLN A 117 -10.47 11.53 -5.66
C GLN A 117 -10.85 10.08 -5.97
N MET A 118 -10.21 9.09 -5.36
CA MET A 118 -10.61 7.68 -5.51
C MET A 118 -12.07 7.45 -5.14
N LYS A 119 -12.54 8.03 -4.01
CA LYS A 119 -13.95 7.93 -3.61
C LYS A 119 -14.93 8.51 -4.63
N LYS A 120 -14.53 9.51 -5.42
CA LYS A 120 -15.38 10.04 -6.51
C LYS A 120 -15.37 9.13 -7.75
N ILE A 121 -14.23 8.52 -8.06
CA ILE A 121 -14.04 7.66 -9.24
C ILE A 121 -14.68 6.29 -9.00
N VAL A 122 -14.44 5.70 -7.84
CA VAL A 122 -14.91 4.36 -7.44
C VAL A 122 -15.57 4.41 -6.03
N PRO A 123 -16.79 4.95 -5.91
CA PRO A 123 -17.43 5.22 -4.61
C PRO A 123 -17.57 3.98 -3.71
N GLU A 124 -17.72 2.80 -4.32
CA GLU A 124 -17.93 1.53 -3.61
C GLU A 124 -16.63 0.85 -3.16
N ALA A 125 -15.47 1.34 -3.65
CA ALA A 125 -14.20 0.74 -3.29
C ALA A 125 -13.81 1.07 -1.84
N GLU A 126 -13.17 0.11 -1.17
CA GLU A 126 -12.57 0.33 0.14
C GLU A 126 -11.39 1.29 0.03
N THR A 127 -11.37 2.31 0.87
CA THR A 127 -10.32 3.33 0.91
C THR A 127 -9.80 3.54 2.32
N ALA A 128 -8.52 3.93 2.44
CA ALA A 128 -7.90 4.15 3.73
C ALA A 128 -6.93 5.34 3.73
N TYR A 129 -6.84 6.01 4.86
CA TYR A 129 -5.83 7.04 5.10
C TYR A 129 -4.57 6.45 5.71
N LEU A 130 -3.44 6.62 5.01
CA LEU A 130 -2.10 6.43 5.56
C LEU A 130 -1.65 7.71 6.27
N TYR A 131 -0.98 7.57 7.40
CA TYR A 131 -0.37 8.68 8.11
C TYR A 131 0.77 8.24 9.02
N SER A 132 1.79 9.12 9.10
CA SER A 132 2.99 8.96 9.90
C SER A 132 3.03 9.89 11.11
N ASP A 133 2.11 10.86 11.18
CA ASP A 133 1.99 11.79 12.29
C ASP A 133 0.77 11.46 13.13
N VAL A 134 0.80 11.85 14.43
CA VAL A 134 -0.37 11.76 15.29
C VAL A 134 -1.37 12.84 14.89
N ILE A 135 -2.52 12.43 14.38
CA ILE A 135 -3.57 13.32 13.90
C ILE A 135 -4.71 13.35 14.92
N LEU A 136 -5.05 14.54 15.40
CA LEU A 136 -6.16 14.72 16.33
C LEU A 136 -7.49 14.30 15.67
N ASN A 137 -8.28 13.47 16.37
CA ASN A 137 -9.59 13.02 15.91
C ASN A 137 -9.58 12.35 14.52
N VAL A 138 -8.52 11.62 14.18
CA VAL A 138 -8.35 11.01 12.85
C VAL A 138 -9.49 10.06 12.48
N ALA A 139 -10.06 9.34 13.44
CA ALA A 139 -11.18 8.45 13.22
C ALA A 139 -12.46 9.21 12.85
N GLU A 140 -12.73 10.33 13.51
CA GLU A 140 -13.86 11.21 13.16
C GLU A 140 -13.65 11.86 11.79
N TYR A 141 -12.44 12.31 11.51
CA TYR A 141 -12.07 12.85 10.20
C TYR A 141 -12.33 11.84 9.07
N ALA A 142 -11.87 10.59 9.23
CA ALA A 142 -12.10 9.53 8.24
C ALA A 142 -13.59 9.26 8.03
N LYS A 143 -14.39 9.16 9.10
CA LYS A 143 -15.85 8.99 9.02
C LYS A 143 -16.53 10.15 8.31
N ASN A 144 -16.20 11.38 8.66
CA ASN A 144 -16.77 12.57 8.05
C ASN A 144 -16.46 12.69 6.55
N THR A 145 -15.35 12.12 6.12
CA THR A 145 -14.93 12.05 4.72
C THR A 145 -15.28 10.72 4.03
N LYS A 146 -16.05 9.84 4.73
CA LYS A 146 -16.54 8.53 4.22
C LYS A 146 -15.41 7.60 3.79
N VAL A 147 -14.27 7.62 4.49
CA VAL A 147 -13.15 6.72 4.28
C VAL A 147 -13.31 5.52 5.22
N ASP A 148 -12.99 4.34 4.72
CA ASP A 148 -13.35 3.05 5.33
C ASP A 148 -12.30 2.56 6.33
N GLY A 149 -11.05 3.06 6.23
CA GLY A 149 -9.95 2.55 7.03
C GLY A 149 -8.90 3.57 7.45
N LEU A 150 -8.18 3.20 8.50
CA LEU A 150 -7.02 3.89 9.04
C LEU A 150 -5.79 3.00 8.92
N HIS A 151 -4.73 3.51 8.32
CA HIS A 151 -3.45 2.82 8.21
C HIS A 151 -2.36 3.58 9.01
N PRO A 152 -2.37 3.47 10.34
CA PRO A 152 -1.39 4.13 11.21
C PRO A 152 -0.04 3.42 11.20
N ALA A 153 1.03 4.17 11.44
CA ALA A 153 2.34 3.60 11.77
C ALA A 153 2.30 2.86 13.12
N VAL A 154 3.06 1.76 13.25
CA VAL A 154 3.07 0.91 14.46
C VAL A 154 3.45 1.68 15.73
N TYR A 155 4.32 2.68 15.64
CA TYR A 155 4.70 3.48 16.81
C TYR A 155 3.56 4.37 17.30
N HIS A 156 2.58 4.75 16.46
CA HIS A 156 1.40 5.49 16.92
C HIS A 156 0.52 4.64 17.82
N VAL A 157 0.22 3.42 17.39
CA VAL A 157 -0.68 2.53 18.14
C VAL A 157 -0.07 2.05 19.47
N LYS A 158 1.24 2.26 19.65
CA LYS A 158 1.95 2.04 20.92
C LYS A 158 1.87 3.23 21.88
N MET A 159 1.44 4.39 21.42
CA MET A 159 1.28 5.58 22.24
C MET A 159 -0.11 5.60 22.86
N ALA A 160 -0.21 5.98 24.14
CA ALA A 160 -1.47 6.15 24.86
C ALA A 160 -2.51 5.07 24.51
N ASP A 161 -3.80 5.45 24.38
CA ASP A 161 -4.90 4.55 24.07
C ASP A 161 -5.31 4.60 22.57
N PHE A 162 -4.41 5.02 21.67
CA PHE A 162 -4.76 5.23 20.27
C PHE A 162 -5.26 3.96 19.57
N LEU A 163 -4.66 2.79 19.83
CA LEU A 163 -5.15 1.53 19.25
C LEU A 163 -6.61 1.29 19.67
N LYS A 164 -6.93 1.48 20.94
CA LYS A 164 -8.28 1.30 21.47
C LYS A 164 -9.27 2.29 20.84
N GLU A 165 -8.85 3.55 20.67
CA GLU A 165 -9.65 4.58 19.99
C GLU A 165 -9.95 4.17 18.54
N TYR A 166 -8.93 3.72 17.80
CA TYR A 166 -9.08 3.33 16.39
C TYR A 166 -9.97 2.09 16.24
N LEU A 167 -9.76 1.05 17.04
CA LEU A 167 -10.61 -0.14 17.03
C LEU A 167 -12.06 0.17 17.43
N GLY A 168 -12.27 1.05 18.42
CA GLY A 168 -13.60 1.51 18.83
C GLY A 168 -14.33 2.38 17.79
N SER A 169 -13.63 2.78 16.72
CA SER A 169 -14.21 3.64 15.68
C SER A 169 -15.08 2.91 14.66
N ASN A 170 -15.06 1.58 14.59
CA ASN A 170 -15.65 0.76 13.54
C ASN A 170 -15.05 1.00 12.13
N LEU A 171 -13.83 1.53 12.04
CA LEU A 171 -13.06 1.61 10.82
C LEU A 171 -12.12 0.42 10.71
N ASN A 172 -11.77 0.04 9.49
CA ASN A 172 -10.72 -0.96 9.26
C ASN A 172 -9.36 -0.41 9.70
N VAL A 173 -8.69 -1.10 10.62
CA VAL A 173 -7.38 -0.67 11.12
C VAL A 173 -6.30 -1.61 10.59
N ARG A 174 -5.38 -1.08 9.76
CA ARG A 174 -4.23 -1.82 9.20
C ARG A 174 -2.95 -1.12 9.60
N VAL A 175 -2.13 -1.78 10.40
CA VAL A 175 -0.94 -1.18 11.03
C VAL A 175 0.32 -1.50 10.24
N TRP A 176 1.15 -0.49 9.96
CA TRP A 176 2.42 -0.60 9.23
C TRP A 176 3.56 0.07 10.01
N THR A 177 4.84 -0.26 9.82
CA THR A 177 5.35 -1.52 9.32
C THR A 177 5.66 -2.40 10.52
N VAL A 178 4.99 -3.52 10.64
CA VAL A 178 5.04 -4.39 11.83
C VAL A 178 6.02 -5.53 11.56
N ASN A 179 7.26 -5.41 12.03
CA ASN A 179 8.32 -6.39 11.78
C ASN A 179 8.74 -7.20 13.02
N GLU A 180 8.38 -6.73 14.22
CA GLU A 180 8.75 -7.38 15.47
C GLU A 180 7.70 -8.43 15.87
N LYS A 181 8.12 -9.64 16.25
CA LYS A 181 7.22 -10.73 16.66
C LYS A 181 6.27 -10.34 17.80
N ALA A 182 6.76 -9.58 18.77
CA ALA A 182 5.95 -9.13 19.89
C ALA A 182 4.83 -8.19 19.43
N ASP A 183 5.12 -7.30 18.47
CA ASP A 183 4.13 -6.39 17.92
C ASP A 183 3.11 -7.12 17.03
N MET A 184 3.58 -8.10 16.23
CA MET A 184 2.69 -8.95 15.45
C MET A 184 1.68 -9.67 16.33
N LYS A 185 2.18 -10.35 17.38
CA LYS A 185 1.31 -11.06 18.32
C LYS A 185 0.33 -10.13 19.00
N TRP A 186 0.81 -9.01 19.54
CA TRP A 186 -0.04 -8.02 20.21
C TRP A 186 -1.15 -7.49 19.33
N LEU A 187 -0.86 -7.15 18.06
CA LEU A 187 -1.84 -6.60 17.14
C LEU A 187 -2.82 -7.67 16.62
N ILE A 188 -2.37 -8.92 16.46
CA ILE A 188 -3.23 -10.06 16.15
C ILE A 188 -4.18 -10.32 17.32
N ASP A 189 -3.69 -10.37 18.55
CA ASP A 189 -4.50 -10.56 19.77
C ASP A 189 -5.50 -9.40 19.98
N ALA A 190 -5.17 -8.20 19.50
CA ALA A 190 -6.06 -7.03 19.53
C ALA A 190 -7.06 -6.99 18.37
N GLU A 191 -7.06 -7.99 17.49
CA GLU A 191 -7.98 -8.13 16.35
C GLU A 191 -7.98 -6.94 15.38
N VAL A 192 -6.78 -6.34 15.11
CA VAL A 192 -6.66 -5.36 14.03
C VAL A 192 -7.05 -6.01 12.69
N THR A 193 -7.60 -5.23 11.76
CA THR A 193 -8.05 -5.75 10.46
C THR A 193 -6.91 -6.43 9.68
N ALA A 194 -5.70 -5.83 9.71
CA ALA A 194 -4.49 -6.45 9.17
C ALA A 194 -3.23 -5.79 9.73
N ILE A 195 -2.10 -6.46 9.55
CA ILE A 195 -0.76 -5.90 9.71
C ILE A 195 -0.04 -5.89 8.35
N ILE A 196 0.70 -4.81 8.09
CA ILE A 196 1.58 -4.67 6.92
C ILE A 196 3.00 -4.91 7.41
N THR A 197 3.67 -5.93 6.84
CA THR A 197 4.96 -6.43 7.32
C THR A 197 5.85 -6.88 6.18
N ASN A 198 7.18 -6.82 6.41
CA ASN A 198 8.18 -7.42 5.53
C ASN A 198 8.35 -8.94 5.73
N TYR A 199 7.68 -9.52 6.74
CA TYR A 199 7.81 -10.94 7.14
C TYR A 199 6.42 -11.61 7.19
N PRO A 200 5.72 -11.75 6.04
CA PRO A 200 4.35 -12.27 6.02
C PRO A 200 4.25 -13.75 6.46
N ASP A 201 5.27 -14.55 6.20
CA ASP A 201 5.40 -15.93 6.65
C ASP A 201 5.40 -16.05 8.18
N MET A 202 6.19 -15.20 8.84
CA MET A 202 6.23 -15.11 10.31
C MET A 202 4.89 -14.66 10.89
N ALA A 203 4.24 -13.66 10.28
CA ALA A 203 2.95 -13.18 10.73
C ALA A 203 1.86 -14.26 10.61
N VAL A 204 1.85 -15.02 9.51
CA VAL A 204 0.92 -16.15 9.30
C VAL A 204 1.15 -17.25 10.33
N GLN A 205 2.40 -17.56 10.68
CA GLN A 205 2.71 -18.55 11.70
C GLN A 205 2.19 -18.11 13.07
N ILE A 206 2.46 -16.87 13.48
CA ILE A 206 1.99 -16.32 14.77
C ILE A 206 0.46 -16.34 14.85
N LYS A 207 -0.22 -15.99 13.76
CA LYS A 207 -1.69 -16.04 13.70
C LYS A 207 -2.21 -17.46 13.92
N LYS A 208 -1.64 -18.46 13.25
CA LYS A 208 -2.02 -19.87 13.44
C LYS A 208 -1.79 -20.36 14.87
N GLU A 209 -0.72 -19.92 15.52
CA GLU A 209 -0.41 -20.26 16.91
C GLU A 209 -1.41 -19.62 17.90
N ALA A 210 -1.97 -18.45 17.55
CA ALA A 210 -2.99 -17.78 18.37
C ALA A 210 -4.40 -18.39 18.21
N GLU A 211 -4.67 -19.06 17.07
CA GLU A 211 -5.95 -19.70 16.76
C GLU A 211 -6.02 -21.17 17.24
N ALA A 212 -4.90 -21.74 17.72
CA ALA A 212 -4.77 -23.16 18.15
C ALA A 212 -5.03 -23.32 19.65
#